data_f77e3a684916d6460c34056bd1df6935
#
_entry.id   f77e3a684916d6460c34056bd1df6935
#
_cell.length_a   1.000
_cell.length_b   1.000
_cell.length_c   1.000
_cell.angle_alpha   90.00
_cell.angle_beta   90.00
_cell.angle_gamma   90.00
#
_symmetry.space_group_name_H-M   'P 1'
#
loop_
_entity.id
_entity.type
_entity.pdbx_description
1 polymer ?
#
loop_
_entity_poly.entity_id
_entity_poly.type
_entity_poly.pdbx_seq_one_letter_code
_entity_poly.pdbx_strand_id
1 'polypeptide(L)'
;MGDMPTVLESIVTARRGHLADIQRRIAHVDPATLAASTRSLYDSLGSRGEGRFIMECKSASPSLGLIRTDYHPGDIARIYSRYAAGISVLCEPDRFGGDYDHLATVAASTHLPVLCKDFIIDAVQIHAARYFGADAVLLMLSVLDDEEYSALSAEAARLGMDVL
;
A
#
# COMPACT_ATOMS: atom_id res chain seq x y z
N MET A 1 -8.87 34.32 5.90
CA MET A 1 -9.63 33.10 5.60
C MET A 1 -8.61 31.96 5.55
N GLY A 2 -8.64 31.10 6.54
CA GLY A 2 -7.86 29.88 6.44
C GLY A 2 -8.47 29.01 5.34
N ASP A 3 -7.67 28.60 4.35
CA ASP A 3 -8.09 27.61 3.37
C ASP A 3 -8.51 26.34 4.12
N MET A 4 -9.72 25.86 3.83
CA MET A 4 -10.15 24.56 4.36
C MET A 4 -9.19 23.49 3.83
N PRO A 5 -8.69 22.56 4.66
CA PRO A 5 -7.83 21.50 4.21
C PRO A 5 -8.46 20.77 3.03
N THR A 6 -7.67 20.49 2.00
CA THR A 6 -8.10 19.62 0.90
C THR A 6 -8.41 18.21 1.43
N VAL A 7 -9.14 17.42 0.66
CA VAL A 7 -9.41 16.01 1.02
C VAL A 7 -8.09 15.28 1.26
N LEU A 8 -7.07 15.50 0.41
CA LEU A 8 -5.74 14.90 0.56
C LEU A 8 -5.07 15.32 1.89
N GLU A 9 -5.08 16.60 2.22
CA GLU A 9 -4.51 17.10 3.48
C GLU A 9 -5.20 16.49 4.70
N SER A 10 -6.53 16.37 4.65
CA SER A 10 -7.30 15.75 5.73
C SER A 10 -6.95 14.27 5.92
N ILE A 11 -6.74 13.54 4.83
CA ILE A 11 -6.31 12.13 4.86
C ILE A 11 -4.91 12.01 5.45
N VAL A 12 -3.98 12.83 5.00
CA VAL A 12 -2.59 12.85 5.51
C VAL A 12 -2.55 13.19 6.99
N THR A 13 -3.33 14.17 7.43
CA THR A 13 -3.45 14.55 8.85
C THR A 13 -3.98 13.39 9.70
N ALA A 14 -5.04 12.73 9.24
CA ALA A 14 -5.57 11.54 9.90
C ALA A 14 -4.53 10.40 9.93
N ARG A 15 -3.83 10.19 8.83
CA ARG A 15 -2.80 9.14 8.72
C ARG A 15 -1.64 9.40 9.67
N ARG A 16 -1.26 10.65 9.87
CA ARG A 16 -0.26 11.04 10.87
C ARG A 16 -0.68 10.61 12.29
N GLY A 17 -1.95 10.72 12.61
CA GLY A 17 -2.53 10.24 13.87
C GLY A 17 -2.51 8.71 14.03
N HIS A 18 -2.40 7.97 12.94
CA HIS A 18 -2.33 6.49 12.98
C HIS A 18 -0.91 5.93 13.20
N LEU A 19 0.13 6.75 13.05
CA LEU A 19 1.53 6.26 13.08
C LEU A 19 1.88 5.54 14.39
N ALA A 20 1.40 6.04 15.52
CA ALA A 20 1.63 5.41 16.82
C ALA A 20 0.99 4.01 16.91
N ASP A 21 -0.20 3.84 16.36
CA ASP A 21 -0.87 2.53 16.32
C ASP A 21 -0.15 1.55 15.39
N ILE A 22 0.30 2.02 14.23
CA ILE A 22 1.10 1.22 13.31
C ILE A 22 2.41 0.79 13.98
N GLN A 23 3.09 1.70 14.66
CA GLN A 23 4.31 1.40 15.40
C GLN A 23 4.07 0.31 16.46
N ARG A 24 2.99 0.41 17.23
CA ARG A 24 2.63 -0.61 18.23
C ARG A 24 2.35 -1.96 17.58
N ARG A 25 1.66 -1.98 16.45
CA ARG A 25 1.27 -3.20 15.74
C ARG A 25 2.47 -4.00 15.25
N ILE A 26 3.57 -3.34 14.92
CA ILE A 26 4.82 -3.98 14.47
C ILE A 26 5.97 -3.81 15.47
N ALA A 27 5.68 -3.47 16.73
CA ALA A 27 6.69 -3.23 17.75
C ALA A 27 7.60 -4.45 18.02
N HIS A 28 7.10 -5.66 17.77
CA HIS A 28 7.84 -6.91 17.89
C HIS A 28 8.76 -7.20 16.70
N VAL A 29 8.69 -6.39 15.64
CA VAL A 29 9.48 -6.57 14.42
C VAL A 29 10.68 -5.65 14.44
N ASP A 30 11.88 -6.20 14.27
CA ASP A 30 13.08 -5.40 13.98
C ASP A 30 13.10 -5.10 12.47
N PRO A 31 12.99 -3.83 12.03
CA PRO A 31 13.02 -3.48 10.62
C PRO A 31 14.26 -3.97 9.87
N ALA A 32 15.40 -4.10 10.56
CA ALA A 32 16.64 -4.58 9.98
C ALA A 32 16.56 -6.08 9.58
N THR A 33 15.64 -6.83 10.18
CA THR A 33 15.47 -8.27 9.93
C THR A 33 14.36 -8.60 8.94
N LEU A 34 13.63 -7.58 8.45
CA LEU A 34 12.58 -7.79 7.46
C LEU A 34 13.16 -8.39 6.18
N ALA A 35 12.55 -9.46 5.70
CA ALA A 35 12.93 -10.07 4.45
C ALA A 35 12.61 -9.14 3.28
N ALA A 36 13.56 -8.97 2.36
CA ALA A 36 13.33 -8.20 1.15
C ALA A 36 12.28 -8.89 0.28
N SER A 37 11.52 -8.08 -0.47
CA SER A 37 10.59 -8.59 -1.47
C SER A 37 11.34 -9.33 -2.58
N THR A 38 10.74 -10.40 -3.08
CA THR A 38 11.25 -11.18 -4.22
C THR A 38 10.34 -11.07 -5.45
N ARG A 39 9.27 -10.29 -5.38
CA ARG A 39 8.32 -10.07 -6.48
C ARG A 39 8.46 -8.65 -6.99
N SER A 40 8.77 -8.49 -8.29
CA SER A 40 8.93 -7.17 -8.91
C SER A 40 7.67 -6.77 -9.65
N LEU A 41 7.08 -5.64 -9.25
CA LEU A 41 5.95 -5.06 -9.95
C LEU A 41 6.37 -4.50 -11.31
N TYR A 42 7.53 -3.86 -11.39
CA TYR A 42 8.07 -3.33 -12.65
C TYR A 42 8.33 -4.45 -13.66
N ASP A 43 8.94 -5.55 -13.24
CA ASP A 43 9.18 -6.69 -14.12
C ASP A 43 7.88 -7.33 -14.58
N SER A 44 6.90 -7.46 -13.70
CA SER A 44 5.58 -7.99 -14.04
C SER A 44 4.85 -7.12 -15.05
N LEU A 45 4.88 -5.79 -14.86
CA LEU A 45 4.28 -4.82 -15.80
C LEU A 45 5.03 -4.77 -17.13
N GLY A 46 6.35 -4.90 -17.11
CA GLY A 46 7.21 -4.84 -18.29
C GLY A 46 7.31 -6.15 -19.06
N SER A 47 6.79 -7.26 -18.55
CA SER A 47 6.85 -8.53 -19.26
C SER A 47 6.02 -8.49 -20.55
N ARG A 48 6.54 -9.12 -21.61
CA ARG A 48 5.88 -9.12 -22.93
C ARG A 48 4.53 -9.82 -22.88
N GLY A 49 3.48 -9.16 -23.36
CA GLY A 49 2.11 -9.69 -23.45
C GLY A 49 1.08 -8.58 -23.56
N GLU A 50 -0.15 -8.95 -23.88
CA GLU A 50 -1.26 -8.00 -23.99
C GLU A 50 -1.67 -7.44 -22.62
N GLY A 51 -2.04 -6.14 -22.59
CA GLY A 51 -2.78 -5.47 -21.55
C GLY A 51 -2.31 -5.74 -20.11
N ARG A 52 -1.17 -5.16 -19.73
CA ARG A 52 -0.68 -5.25 -18.35
C ARG A 52 -1.27 -4.15 -17.49
N PHE A 53 -1.97 -4.51 -16.44
CA PHE A 53 -2.60 -3.55 -15.52
C PHE A 53 -2.56 -4.06 -14.08
N ILE A 54 -2.68 -3.10 -13.17
CA ILE A 54 -2.83 -3.35 -11.73
C ILE A 54 -4.31 -3.30 -11.40
N MET A 55 -4.84 -4.32 -10.74
CA MET A 55 -6.23 -4.33 -10.27
C MET A 55 -6.29 -4.00 -8.79
N GLU A 56 -7.30 -3.23 -8.38
CA GLU A 56 -7.41 -2.68 -7.04
C GLU A 56 -8.42 -3.42 -6.18
N CYS A 57 -8.01 -3.74 -4.94
CA CYS A 57 -8.89 -4.21 -3.88
C CYS A 57 -9.22 -3.06 -2.93
N LYS A 58 -10.48 -2.64 -2.90
CA LYS A 58 -10.97 -1.63 -1.96
C LYS A 58 -12.44 -1.87 -1.59
N SER A 59 -12.82 -1.46 -0.37
CA SER A 59 -14.20 -1.55 0.14
C SER A 59 -14.93 -0.21 0.20
N ALA A 60 -14.20 0.90 0.20
CA ALA A 60 -14.75 2.26 0.30
C ALA A 60 -13.88 3.28 -0.44
N SER A 61 -14.41 4.47 -0.69
CA SER A 61 -13.67 5.61 -1.23
C SER A 61 -14.26 6.94 -0.73
N PRO A 62 -13.48 8.04 -0.73
CA PRO A 62 -13.97 9.35 -0.29
C PRO A 62 -15.17 9.87 -1.09
N SER A 63 -15.26 9.54 -2.38
CA SER A 63 -16.32 10.00 -3.29
C SER A 63 -17.59 9.14 -3.23
N LEU A 64 -17.45 7.85 -2.95
CA LEU A 64 -18.54 6.87 -3.00
C LEU A 64 -18.94 6.34 -1.62
N GLY A 65 -18.13 6.62 -0.58
CA GLY A 65 -18.32 6.04 0.74
C GLY A 65 -18.10 4.52 0.72
N LEU A 66 -18.89 3.79 1.51
CA LEU A 66 -18.82 2.34 1.55
C LEU A 66 -19.33 1.74 0.23
N ILE A 67 -18.45 1.03 -0.48
CA ILE A 67 -18.75 0.38 -1.77
C ILE A 67 -19.25 -1.05 -1.55
N ARG A 68 -18.65 -1.75 -0.57
CA ARG A 68 -18.97 -3.14 -0.25
C ARG A 68 -19.10 -3.35 1.25
N THR A 69 -20.21 -3.95 1.66
CA THR A 69 -20.40 -4.44 3.04
C THR A 69 -19.80 -5.82 3.26
N ASP A 70 -19.72 -6.61 2.19
CA ASP A 70 -19.15 -7.96 2.17
C ASP A 70 -17.85 -7.92 1.36
N TYR A 71 -16.73 -7.73 2.06
CA TYR A 71 -15.43 -7.53 1.44
C TYR A 71 -14.48 -8.68 1.77
N HIS A 72 -14.20 -9.49 0.76
CA HIS A 72 -13.29 -10.64 0.84
C HIS A 72 -12.10 -10.43 -0.11
N PRO A 73 -11.06 -9.69 0.30
CA PRO A 73 -9.95 -9.34 -0.58
C PRO A 73 -9.17 -10.56 -1.09
N GLY A 74 -9.10 -11.62 -0.33
CA GLY A 74 -8.44 -12.85 -0.77
C GLY A 74 -9.11 -13.52 -1.97
N ASP A 75 -10.44 -13.56 -1.99
CA ASP A 75 -11.21 -14.11 -3.10
C ASP A 75 -11.07 -13.24 -4.36
N ILE A 76 -11.10 -11.93 -4.17
CA ILE A 76 -10.85 -10.96 -5.26
C ILE A 76 -9.45 -11.16 -5.83
N ALA A 77 -8.45 -11.31 -4.97
CA ALA A 77 -7.06 -11.52 -5.40
C ALA A 77 -6.89 -12.81 -6.23
N ARG A 78 -7.55 -13.89 -5.85
CA ARG A 78 -7.52 -15.15 -6.64
C ARG A 78 -8.09 -14.97 -8.03
N ILE A 79 -9.16 -14.20 -8.17
CA ILE A 79 -9.76 -13.90 -9.48
C ILE A 79 -8.82 -13.01 -10.30
N TYR A 80 -8.31 -11.93 -9.70
CA TYR A 80 -7.40 -10.98 -10.36
C TYR A 80 -6.08 -11.63 -10.80
N SER A 81 -5.61 -12.65 -10.08
CA SER A 81 -4.36 -13.34 -10.39
C SER A 81 -4.33 -13.98 -11.79
N ARG A 82 -5.49 -14.17 -12.39
CA ARG A 82 -5.61 -14.72 -13.76
C ARG A 82 -5.43 -13.65 -14.85
N TYR A 83 -5.60 -12.38 -14.52
CA TYR A 83 -5.73 -11.31 -15.52
C TYR A 83 -4.79 -10.13 -15.29
N ALA A 84 -4.38 -9.87 -14.06
CA ALA A 84 -3.58 -8.71 -13.69
C ALA A 84 -2.07 -8.99 -13.71
N ALA A 85 -1.28 -7.93 -13.81
CA ALA A 85 0.16 -7.96 -13.60
C ALA A 85 0.54 -7.74 -12.13
N GLY A 86 -0.35 -7.11 -11.36
CA GLY A 86 -0.21 -6.86 -9.94
C GLY A 86 -1.55 -6.50 -9.32
N ILE A 87 -1.59 -6.50 -7.99
CA ILE A 87 -2.78 -6.16 -7.23
C ILE A 87 -2.42 -5.04 -6.27
N SER A 88 -3.19 -3.95 -6.28
CA SER A 88 -3.09 -2.92 -5.26
C SER A 88 -4.14 -3.13 -4.18
N VAL A 89 -3.74 -2.87 -2.92
CA VAL A 89 -4.61 -3.02 -1.76
C VAL A 89 -4.62 -1.72 -0.98
N LEU A 90 -5.81 -1.15 -0.81
CA LEU A 90 -6.00 0.04 0.01
C LEU A 90 -5.78 -0.31 1.49
N CYS A 91 -4.86 0.41 2.14
CA CYS A 91 -4.52 0.22 3.55
C CYS A 91 -4.91 1.42 4.43
N GLU A 92 -5.40 2.51 3.85
CA GLU A 92 -5.90 3.66 4.61
C GLU A 92 -7.30 3.32 5.18
N PRO A 93 -7.49 3.40 6.53
CA PRO A 93 -8.70 2.88 7.17
C PRO A 93 -9.91 3.84 7.11
N ASP A 94 -9.70 5.15 7.26
CA ASP A 94 -10.79 6.09 7.55
C ASP A 94 -11.65 6.41 6.32
N ARG A 95 -11.03 6.52 5.15
CA ARG A 95 -11.68 6.92 3.91
C ARG A 95 -11.87 5.78 2.92
N PHE A 96 -10.98 4.80 2.94
CA PHE A 96 -10.98 3.69 2.00
C PHE A 96 -11.37 2.35 2.66
N GLY A 97 -11.56 2.34 3.98
CA GLY A 97 -11.90 1.12 4.70
C GLY A 97 -10.79 0.06 4.65
N GLY A 98 -9.55 0.50 4.44
CA GLY A 98 -8.40 -0.38 4.30
C GLY A 98 -7.82 -0.85 5.63
N ASP A 99 -7.01 -1.87 5.56
CA ASP A 99 -6.26 -2.41 6.69
C ASP A 99 -5.07 -3.24 6.20
N TYR A 100 -4.01 -3.29 7.00
CA TYR A 100 -2.86 -4.17 6.70
C TYR A 100 -3.23 -5.66 6.71
N ASP A 101 -4.29 -6.06 7.43
CA ASP A 101 -4.78 -7.44 7.37
C ASP A 101 -5.31 -7.80 5.98
N HIS A 102 -5.93 -6.86 5.28
CA HIS A 102 -6.32 -7.04 3.87
C HIS A 102 -5.10 -7.27 2.99
N LEU A 103 -4.03 -6.51 3.21
CA LEU A 103 -2.76 -6.66 2.50
C LEU A 103 -2.16 -8.06 2.71
N ALA A 104 -2.11 -8.52 3.96
CA ALA A 104 -1.60 -9.85 4.30
C ALA A 104 -2.43 -10.96 3.65
N THR A 105 -3.75 -10.82 3.67
CA THR A 105 -4.67 -11.78 3.04
C THR A 105 -4.46 -11.84 1.53
N VAL A 106 -4.33 -10.71 0.87
CA VAL A 106 -4.06 -10.65 -0.58
C VAL A 106 -2.70 -11.26 -0.90
N ALA A 107 -1.65 -10.87 -0.19
CA ALA A 107 -0.30 -11.39 -0.41
C ALA A 107 -0.22 -12.91 -0.28
N ALA A 108 -0.98 -13.49 0.65
CA ALA A 108 -1.08 -14.95 0.83
C ALA A 108 -1.95 -15.63 -0.23
N SER A 109 -2.77 -14.90 -0.94
CA SER A 109 -3.77 -15.43 -1.90
C SER A 109 -3.35 -15.32 -3.36
N THR A 110 -2.20 -14.71 -3.65
CA THR A 110 -1.72 -14.48 -5.02
C THR A 110 -0.21 -14.71 -5.13
N HIS A 111 0.23 -15.06 -6.32
CA HIS A 111 1.66 -15.08 -6.69
C HIS A 111 2.11 -13.75 -7.31
N LEU A 112 1.17 -12.85 -7.61
CA LEU A 112 1.47 -11.56 -8.22
C LEU A 112 2.11 -10.59 -7.23
N PRO A 113 2.90 -9.61 -7.71
CA PRO A 113 3.35 -8.50 -6.88
C PRO A 113 2.17 -7.72 -6.31
N VAL A 114 2.27 -7.34 -5.04
CA VAL A 114 1.22 -6.63 -4.31
C VAL A 114 1.70 -5.23 -3.95
N LEU A 115 0.95 -4.22 -4.38
CA LEU A 115 1.17 -2.82 -4.06
C LEU A 115 0.37 -2.44 -2.80
N CYS A 116 1.05 -1.96 -1.78
CA CYS A 116 0.40 -1.28 -0.67
C CYS A 116 0.01 0.14 -1.12
N LYS A 117 -1.27 0.37 -1.28
CA LYS A 117 -1.79 1.68 -1.65
C LYS A 117 -2.24 2.40 -0.39
N ASP A 118 -1.44 3.36 0.02
CA ASP A 118 -1.59 4.10 1.26
C ASP A 118 -1.00 5.51 1.09
N PHE A 119 -1.24 6.37 2.05
CA PHE A 119 -0.66 7.71 2.13
C PHE A 119 0.56 7.63 3.04
N ILE A 120 1.71 7.29 2.48
CA ILE A 120 2.94 7.03 3.22
C ILE A 120 3.65 8.34 3.51
N ILE A 121 3.91 8.59 4.79
CA ILE A 121 4.56 9.79 5.32
C ILE A 121 5.70 9.45 6.31
N ASP A 122 5.87 8.20 6.67
CA ASP A 122 6.86 7.75 7.64
C ASP A 122 7.37 6.35 7.30
N ALA A 123 8.63 6.07 7.64
CA ALA A 123 9.26 4.78 7.38
C ALA A 123 8.54 3.61 8.07
N VAL A 124 7.86 3.85 9.20
CA VAL A 124 7.09 2.81 9.89
C VAL A 124 6.00 2.20 8.99
N GLN A 125 5.41 3.00 8.11
CA GLN A 125 4.41 2.52 7.16
C GLN A 125 5.04 1.62 6.09
N ILE A 126 6.27 1.90 5.66
CA ILE A 126 7.03 1.05 4.74
C ILE A 126 7.38 -0.27 5.41
N HIS A 127 7.82 -0.24 6.66
CA HIS A 127 8.10 -1.44 7.45
C HIS A 127 6.84 -2.30 7.62
N ALA A 128 5.73 -1.69 7.97
CA ALA A 128 4.44 -2.39 8.09
C ALA A 128 4.00 -2.98 6.75
N ALA A 129 4.08 -2.21 5.66
CA ALA A 129 3.74 -2.71 4.33
C ALA A 129 4.56 -3.96 3.98
N ARG A 130 5.87 -3.94 4.18
CA ARG A 130 6.72 -5.11 3.90
C ARG A 130 6.39 -6.29 4.84
N TYR A 131 6.23 -6.03 6.11
CA TYR A 131 5.88 -7.06 7.09
C TYR A 131 4.57 -7.78 6.72
N PHE A 132 3.57 -7.06 6.28
CA PHE A 132 2.29 -7.62 5.85
C PHE A 132 2.26 -8.11 4.40
N GLY A 133 3.38 -8.07 3.70
CA GLY A 133 3.56 -8.79 2.44
C GLY A 133 3.57 -7.96 1.16
N ALA A 134 3.62 -6.62 1.25
CA ALA A 134 3.71 -5.78 0.06
C ALA A 134 5.07 -5.91 -0.66
N ASP A 135 5.02 -5.84 -1.97
CA ASP A 135 6.16 -5.89 -2.88
C ASP A 135 6.45 -4.52 -3.50
N ALA A 136 5.53 -3.59 -3.34
CA ALA A 136 5.64 -2.21 -3.80
C ALA A 136 4.86 -1.26 -2.89
N VAL A 137 5.25 0.01 -2.91
CA VAL A 137 4.57 1.11 -2.20
C VAL A 137 4.32 2.29 -3.12
N LEU A 138 3.32 3.09 -2.79
CA LEU A 138 3.04 4.36 -3.46
C LEU A 138 3.63 5.50 -2.63
N LEU A 139 4.44 6.35 -3.26
CA LEU A 139 4.94 7.59 -2.67
C LEU A 139 4.44 8.78 -3.50
N MET A 140 3.78 9.73 -2.84
CA MET A 140 3.14 10.85 -3.51
C MET A 140 3.96 12.13 -3.39
N LEU A 141 4.43 12.67 -4.51
CA LEU A 141 5.19 13.93 -4.56
C LEU A 141 4.35 15.14 -4.11
N SER A 142 3.03 15.04 -4.19
CA SER A 142 2.11 16.06 -3.65
C SER A 142 2.01 16.07 -2.13
N VAL A 143 2.54 15.05 -1.46
CA VAL A 143 2.49 14.86 0.00
C VAL A 143 3.86 15.03 0.61
N LEU A 144 4.90 14.56 -0.07
CA LEU A 144 6.29 14.48 0.42
C LEU A 144 7.15 15.56 -0.22
N ASP A 145 8.03 16.19 0.57
CA ASP A 145 9.11 16.97 0.00
C ASP A 145 10.23 16.07 -0.57
N ASP A 146 11.22 16.68 -1.21
CA ASP A 146 12.29 15.93 -1.89
C ASP A 146 13.12 15.09 -0.92
N GLU A 147 13.37 15.58 0.29
CA GLU A 147 14.14 14.89 1.31
C GLU A 147 13.36 13.70 1.88
N GLU A 148 12.09 13.89 2.21
CA GLU A 148 11.20 12.84 2.67
C GLU A 148 11.04 11.75 1.60
N TYR A 149 10.80 12.14 0.35
CA TYR A 149 10.69 11.21 -0.76
C TYR A 149 11.96 10.38 -0.93
N SER A 150 13.13 11.03 -0.89
CA SER A 150 14.42 10.37 -1.05
C SER A 150 14.68 9.34 0.06
N ALA A 151 14.40 9.72 1.31
CA ALA A 151 14.59 8.84 2.47
C ALA A 151 13.63 7.63 2.41
N LEU A 152 12.36 7.85 2.10
CA LEU A 152 11.37 6.78 2.02
C LEU A 152 11.61 5.85 0.82
N SER A 153 12.02 6.40 -0.32
CA SER A 153 12.44 5.62 -1.48
C SER A 153 13.64 4.71 -1.18
N ALA A 154 14.63 5.24 -0.47
CA ALA A 154 15.81 4.46 -0.09
C ALA A 154 15.43 3.30 0.85
N GLU A 155 14.53 3.53 1.78
CA GLU A 155 14.06 2.49 2.70
C GLU A 155 13.25 1.41 1.97
N ALA A 156 12.38 1.79 1.04
CA ALA A 156 11.67 0.84 0.19
C ALA A 156 12.65 0.00 -0.64
N ALA A 157 13.65 0.64 -1.24
CA ALA A 157 14.68 -0.04 -2.03
C ALA A 157 15.49 -1.04 -1.20
N ARG A 158 15.84 -0.69 0.04
CA ARG A 158 16.52 -1.60 0.98
C ARG A 158 15.71 -2.89 1.20
N LEU A 159 14.39 -2.78 1.21
CA LEU A 159 13.48 -3.90 1.39
C LEU A 159 13.08 -4.58 0.07
N GLY A 160 13.74 -4.25 -1.04
CA GLY A 160 13.47 -4.84 -2.36
C GLY A 160 12.12 -4.47 -2.94
N MET A 161 11.51 -3.37 -2.47
CA MET A 161 10.20 -2.93 -2.91
C MET A 161 10.30 -1.91 -4.04
N ASP A 162 9.42 -2.05 -5.03
CA ASP A 162 9.25 -1.03 -6.06
C ASP A 162 8.49 0.18 -5.51
N VAL A 163 8.75 1.36 -6.08
CA VAL A 163 8.09 2.61 -5.74
C VAL A 163 7.34 3.14 -6.97
N LEU A 164 6.06 3.44 -6.79
CA LEU A 164 5.23 4.12 -7.79
C LEU A 164 5.03 5.57 -7.38
#